data_a4a828b52b1b2998b2d57e363fc7bedb
#
_entry.id   a4a828b52b1b2998b2d57e363fc7bedb
#
_cell.length_a   1.000
_cell.length_b   1.000
_cell.length_c   1.000
_cell.angle_alpha   90.00
_cell.angle_beta   90.00
_cell.angle_gamma   90.00
#
_symmetry.space_group_name_H-M   'P 1'
#
loop_
_entity.id
_entity.type
_entity.pdbx_description
1 polymer ?
#
loop_
_entity_poly.entity_id
_entity_poly.type
_entity_poly.pdbx_seq_one_letter_code
_entity_poly.pdbx_strand_id
1 'polypeptide(L)'
;TILSKTKDMTHLIEWKKRVGEQNAQRIVTEASGVGSAMHANLERFLLGETRMPGNNLVHLQANKMADQIIQQALTHVDEVWGIEQALYFPGLYSGTTDIVGVFKGAPSIMDFKQTNKPKKKEWVEDYFLQLVAYAEAHNEVYGSNIKEGHIFMCSRDLNYQQFDLEPSHYDYYLDKWLKRVEQFYKLSVSYTHLRAHETSLHLVCR
;
A
#
# COMPACT_ATOMS: atom_id res chain seq x y z
N THR A 1 3.90 3.49 -9.65
CA THR A 1 4.28 4.10 -8.37
C THR A 1 5.77 3.96 -8.10
N ILE A 2 6.33 4.75 -7.18
CA ILE A 2 7.76 4.68 -6.81
C ILE A 2 8.12 3.28 -6.33
N LEU A 3 7.38 2.73 -5.35
CA LEU A 3 7.65 1.39 -4.80
C LEU A 3 7.63 0.29 -5.87
N SER A 4 6.65 0.27 -6.76
CA SER A 4 6.55 -0.76 -7.80
C SER A 4 7.66 -0.68 -8.86
N LYS A 5 8.17 0.52 -9.15
CA LYS A 5 9.24 0.75 -10.13
C LYS A 5 10.64 0.50 -9.59
N THR A 6 10.80 0.57 -8.27
CA THR A 6 12.10 0.40 -7.59
C THR A 6 12.21 -0.91 -6.80
N LYS A 7 11.20 -1.76 -6.87
CA LYS A 7 11.17 -3.07 -6.20
C LYS A 7 12.01 -4.10 -6.95
N ASP A 8 12.69 -4.96 -6.20
CA ASP A 8 13.27 -6.18 -6.77
C ASP A 8 12.15 -7.16 -7.17
N MET A 9 12.08 -7.46 -8.46
CA MET A 9 11.06 -8.31 -9.06
C MET A 9 11.51 -9.78 -9.24
N THR A 10 12.74 -10.11 -8.84
CA THR A 10 13.34 -11.43 -9.07
C THR A 10 12.44 -12.57 -8.56
N HIS A 11 12.02 -12.49 -7.29
CA HIS A 11 11.13 -13.50 -6.71
C HIS A 11 9.78 -13.62 -7.40
N LEU A 12 9.22 -12.50 -7.89
CA LEU A 12 7.95 -12.52 -8.63
C LEU A 12 8.11 -13.18 -9.99
N ILE A 13 9.22 -12.92 -10.68
CA ILE A 13 9.54 -13.54 -11.97
C ILE A 13 9.72 -15.06 -11.80
N GLU A 14 10.47 -15.48 -10.79
CA GLU A 14 10.68 -16.91 -10.47
C GLU A 14 9.34 -17.60 -10.11
N TRP A 15 8.53 -16.95 -9.29
CA TRP A 15 7.21 -17.46 -8.95
C TRP A 15 6.32 -17.62 -10.19
N LYS A 16 6.27 -16.63 -11.08
CA LYS A 16 5.52 -16.70 -12.34
C LYS A 16 5.98 -17.86 -13.23
N LYS A 17 7.30 -18.05 -13.36
CA LYS A 17 7.87 -19.19 -14.10
C LYS A 17 7.44 -20.53 -13.52
N ARG A 18 7.41 -20.66 -12.18
CA ARG A 18 7.04 -21.90 -11.48
C ARG A 18 5.57 -22.26 -11.61
N VAL A 19 4.66 -21.28 -11.52
CA VAL A 19 3.20 -21.53 -11.54
C VAL A 19 2.59 -21.45 -12.94
N GLY A 20 3.34 -20.92 -13.91
CA GLY A 20 2.87 -20.62 -15.26
C GLY A 20 2.11 -19.30 -15.35
N GLU A 21 2.23 -18.62 -16.49
CA GLU A 21 1.77 -17.24 -16.65
C GLU A 21 0.25 -17.09 -16.50
N GLN A 22 -0.54 -18.00 -17.10
CA GLN A 22 -2.00 -17.98 -16.98
C GLN A 22 -2.48 -18.18 -15.54
N ASN A 23 -1.89 -19.13 -14.81
CA ASN A 23 -2.22 -19.35 -13.41
C ASN A 23 -1.78 -18.16 -12.53
N ALA A 24 -0.61 -17.59 -12.78
CA ALA A 24 -0.13 -16.41 -12.10
C ALA A 24 -1.10 -15.23 -12.30
N GLN A 25 -1.53 -14.99 -13.53
CA GLN A 25 -2.50 -13.94 -13.83
C GLN A 25 -3.84 -14.16 -13.12
N ARG A 26 -4.36 -15.40 -13.13
CA ARG A 26 -5.60 -15.72 -12.42
C ARG A 26 -5.48 -15.47 -10.91
N ILE A 27 -4.39 -15.92 -10.28
CA ILE A 27 -4.13 -15.70 -8.84
C ILE A 27 -4.07 -14.22 -8.51
N VAL A 28 -3.36 -13.42 -9.33
CA VAL A 28 -3.24 -11.97 -9.13
C VAL A 28 -4.59 -11.27 -9.28
N THR A 29 -5.36 -11.60 -10.33
CA THR A 29 -6.68 -11.00 -10.58
C THR A 29 -7.64 -11.31 -9.43
N GLU A 30 -7.68 -12.57 -8.98
CA GLU A 30 -8.52 -12.98 -7.87
C GLU A 30 -8.11 -12.29 -6.55
N ALA A 31 -6.79 -12.22 -6.26
CA ALA A 31 -6.28 -11.53 -5.08
C ALA A 31 -6.63 -10.02 -5.11
N SER A 32 -6.47 -9.37 -6.27
CA SER A 32 -6.85 -7.98 -6.46
C SER A 32 -8.34 -7.75 -6.23
N GLY A 33 -9.20 -8.63 -6.76
CA GLY A 33 -10.66 -8.55 -6.57
C GLY A 33 -11.07 -8.67 -5.09
N VAL A 34 -10.49 -9.63 -4.35
CA VAL A 34 -10.73 -9.78 -2.91
C VAL A 34 -10.22 -8.55 -2.15
N GLY A 35 -9.02 -8.05 -2.48
CA GLY A 35 -8.45 -6.86 -1.85
C GLY A 35 -9.34 -5.64 -2.04
N SER A 36 -9.72 -5.30 -3.27
CA SER A 36 -10.60 -4.16 -3.55
C SER A 36 -11.95 -4.26 -2.85
N ALA A 37 -12.57 -5.45 -2.83
CA ALA A 37 -13.83 -5.66 -2.14
C ALA A 37 -13.69 -5.54 -0.61
N MET A 38 -12.56 -5.97 -0.03
CA MET A 38 -12.27 -5.82 1.40
C MET A 38 -12.11 -4.34 1.78
N HIS A 39 -11.31 -3.57 1.03
CA HIS A 39 -11.14 -2.13 1.25
C HIS A 39 -12.47 -1.38 1.16
N ALA A 40 -13.26 -1.62 0.11
CA ALA A 40 -14.58 -0.99 -0.04
C ALA A 40 -15.54 -1.30 1.12
N ASN A 41 -15.46 -2.50 1.74
CA ASN A 41 -16.25 -2.84 2.90
C ASN A 41 -15.76 -2.16 4.18
N LEU A 42 -14.44 -2.01 4.35
CA LEU A 42 -13.85 -1.30 5.47
C LEU A 42 -14.14 0.20 5.40
N GLU A 43 -14.00 0.80 4.21
CA GLU A 43 -14.36 2.20 3.95
C GLU A 43 -15.83 2.46 4.32
N ARG A 44 -16.77 1.65 3.81
CA ARG A 44 -18.19 1.80 4.14
C ARG A 44 -18.49 1.66 5.63
N PHE A 45 -17.81 0.71 6.31
CA PHE A 45 -17.93 0.57 7.75
C PHE A 45 -17.48 1.84 8.49
N LEU A 46 -16.34 2.42 8.10
CA LEU A 46 -15.80 3.65 8.69
C LEU A 46 -16.71 4.88 8.43
N LEU A 47 -17.36 4.92 7.26
CA LEU A 47 -18.34 5.96 6.90
C LEU A 47 -19.72 5.75 7.55
N GLY A 48 -19.96 4.67 8.28
CA GLY A 48 -21.27 4.31 8.83
C GLY A 48 -22.29 3.88 7.77
N GLU A 49 -21.82 3.51 6.57
CA GLU A 49 -22.67 3.07 5.46
C GLU A 49 -22.99 1.58 5.52
N THR A 50 -24.04 1.18 4.80
CA THR A 50 -24.38 -0.24 4.64
C THR A 50 -23.28 -0.93 3.82
N ARG A 51 -22.71 -1.98 4.40
CA ARG A 51 -21.67 -2.78 3.74
C ARG A 51 -22.21 -3.57 2.56
N MET A 52 -21.33 -3.86 1.60
CA MET A 52 -21.69 -4.61 0.40
C MET A 52 -22.15 -6.03 0.76
N PRO A 53 -23.27 -6.52 0.20
CA PRO A 53 -23.69 -7.90 0.38
C PRO A 53 -22.69 -8.85 -0.28
N GLY A 54 -22.53 -10.06 0.28
CA GLY A 54 -21.68 -11.10 -0.30
C GLY A 54 -22.35 -11.85 -1.46
N ASN A 55 -22.47 -11.20 -2.61
CA ASN A 55 -23.20 -11.75 -3.76
C ASN A 55 -22.43 -12.85 -4.52
N ASN A 56 -21.15 -13.00 -4.27
CA ASN A 56 -20.30 -14.04 -4.88
C ASN A 56 -19.17 -14.42 -3.90
N LEU A 57 -18.41 -15.47 -4.25
CA LEU A 57 -17.34 -16.01 -3.38
C LEU A 57 -16.24 -14.98 -3.05
N VAL A 58 -15.92 -14.08 -3.97
CA VAL A 58 -14.94 -13.00 -3.76
C VAL A 58 -15.45 -12.03 -2.70
N HIS A 59 -16.69 -11.56 -2.82
CA HIS A 59 -17.30 -10.65 -1.84
C HIS A 59 -17.53 -11.32 -0.49
N LEU A 60 -17.94 -12.60 -0.47
CA LEU A 60 -18.08 -13.34 0.80
C LEU A 60 -16.75 -13.46 1.52
N GLN A 61 -15.67 -13.78 0.80
CA GLN A 61 -14.32 -13.84 1.38
C GLN A 61 -13.86 -12.47 1.89
N ALA A 62 -14.04 -11.43 1.09
CA ALA A 62 -13.69 -10.06 1.43
C ALA A 62 -14.44 -9.57 2.68
N ASN A 63 -15.73 -9.89 2.81
CA ASN A 63 -16.53 -9.54 3.99
C ASN A 63 -16.00 -10.18 5.25
N LYS A 64 -15.69 -11.50 5.23
CA LYS A 64 -15.12 -12.21 6.36
C LYS A 64 -13.77 -11.64 6.78
N MET A 65 -12.93 -11.27 5.82
CA MET A 65 -11.62 -10.66 6.09
C MET A 65 -11.78 -9.25 6.68
N ALA A 66 -12.72 -8.44 6.17
CA ALA A 66 -13.05 -7.14 6.73
C ALA A 66 -13.57 -7.27 8.16
N ASP A 67 -14.40 -8.27 8.47
CA ASP A 67 -14.88 -8.52 9.83
C ASP A 67 -13.73 -8.77 10.81
N GLN A 68 -12.69 -9.50 10.40
CA GLN A 68 -11.50 -9.71 11.24
C GLN A 68 -10.78 -8.38 11.52
N ILE A 69 -10.58 -7.53 10.51
CA ILE A 69 -9.92 -6.23 10.68
C ILE A 69 -10.79 -5.31 11.56
N ILE A 70 -12.10 -5.26 11.34
CA ILE A 70 -13.01 -4.45 12.14
C ILE A 70 -12.92 -4.84 13.62
N GLN A 71 -13.02 -6.13 13.92
CA GLN A 71 -13.03 -6.63 15.29
C GLN A 71 -11.68 -6.48 16.01
N GLN A 72 -10.56 -6.68 15.29
CA GLN A 72 -9.23 -6.73 15.89
C GLN A 72 -8.51 -5.37 15.88
N ALA A 73 -8.82 -4.49 14.94
CA ALA A 73 -8.11 -3.22 14.74
C ALA A 73 -9.03 -1.99 14.89
N LEU A 74 -10.14 -1.91 14.14
CA LEU A 74 -10.90 -0.67 14.05
C LEU A 74 -11.61 -0.29 15.36
N THR A 75 -11.79 -1.23 16.27
CA THR A 75 -12.28 -0.95 17.63
C THR A 75 -11.30 -0.15 18.49
N HIS A 76 -10.04 0.01 18.03
CA HIS A 76 -9.00 0.78 18.71
C HIS A 76 -8.64 2.08 18.00
N VAL A 77 -9.38 2.45 16.96
CA VAL A 77 -9.28 3.75 16.30
C VAL A 77 -10.07 4.75 17.12
N ASP A 78 -9.39 5.71 17.73
CA ASP A 78 -10.01 6.72 18.61
C ASP A 78 -10.60 7.87 17.82
N GLU A 79 -9.91 8.31 16.75
CA GLU A 79 -10.34 9.38 15.85
C GLU A 79 -10.01 9.04 14.39
N VAL A 80 -10.88 9.41 13.48
CA VAL A 80 -10.66 9.33 12.04
C VAL A 80 -10.59 10.76 11.48
N TRP A 81 -9.41 11.15 10.98
CA TRP A 81 -9.20 12.46 10.36
C TRP A 81 -9.45 12.44 8.85
N GLY A 82 -9.21 11.29 8.21
CA GLY A 82 -9.47 11.06 6.79
C GLY A 82 -9.55 9.58 6.45
N ILE A 83 -10.41 9.26 5.47
CA ILE A 83 -10.59 7.92 4.89
C ILE A 83 -10.32 8.05 3.40
N GLU A 84 -9.57 7.10 2.80
CA GLU A 84 -9.11 7.16 1.40
C GLU A 84 -8.53 8.56 1.08
N GLN A 85 -7.73 9.08 2.02
CA GLN A 85 -7.21 10.44 1.96
C GLN A 85 -6.09 10.53 0.93
N ALA A 86 -6.30 11.36 -0.09
CA ALA A 86 -5.24 11.72 -1.04
C ALA A 86 -4.21 12.62 -0.34
N LEU A 87 -2.97 12.20 -0.38
CA LEU A 87 -1.82 12.88 0.21
C LEU A 87 -0.75 13.13 -0.86
N TYR A 88 0.02 14.20 -0.68
CA TYR A 88 1.15 14.49 -1.57
C TYR A 88 2.29 15.15 -0.79
N PHE A 89 3.50 14.83 -1.20
CA PHE A 89 4.69 15.59 -0.80
C PHE A 89 5.05 16.51 -1.98
N PRO A 90 5.08 17.85 -1.78
CA PRO A 90 5.24 18.82 -2.88
C PRO A 90 6.42 18.49 -3.79
N GLY A 91 6.15 18.35 -5.10
CA GLY A 91 7.15 18.10 -6.13
C GLY A 91 7.78 16.70 -6.15
N LEU A 92 7.47 15.81 -5.21
CA LEU A 92 8.12 14.51 -5.12
C LEU A 92 7.20 13.32 -5.37
N TYR A 93 6.07 13.21 -4.69
CA TYR A 93 5.17 12.06 -4.83
C TYR A 93 3.76 12.35 -4.33
N SER A 94 2.84 11.47 -4.69
CA SER A 94 1.47 11.46 -4.19
C SER A 94 0.98 10.02 -4.00
N GLY A 95 -0.07 9.86 -3.23
CA GLY A 95 -0.74 8.58 -3.01
C GLY A 95 -2.00 8.75 -2.17
N THR A 96 -2.64 7.64 -1.85
CA THR A 96 -3.84 7.60 -1.03
C THR A 96 -3.61 6.65 0.13
N THR A 97 -3.89 7.10 1.35
CA THR A 97 -3.87 6.27 2.55
C THR A 97 -5.28 5.82 2.90
N ASP A 98 -5.43 4.60 3.41
CA ASP A 98 -6.76 4.08 3.77
C ASP A 98 -7.35 4.86 4.93
N ILE A 99 -6.56 5.13 5.99
CA ILE A 99 -6.98 5.96 7.13
C ILE A 99 -5.81 6.82 7.61
N VAL A 100 -6.12 8.05 7.99
CA VAL A 100 -5.29 8.88 8.88
C VAL A 100 -6.13 9.29 10.09
N GLY A 101 -5.55 9.22 11.31
CA GLY A 101 -6.30 9.51 12.52
C GLY A 101 -5.51 9.19 13.78
N VAL A 102 -6.22 8.85 14.85
CA VAL A 102 -5.63 8.47 16.13
C VAL A 102 -5.89 6.99 16.40
N PHE A 103 -4.85 6.22 16.66
CA PHE A 103 -4.92 4.81 17.02
C PHE A 103 -4.27 4.59 18.37
N LYS A 104 -5.04 4.08 19.35
CA LYS A 104 -4.57 3.87 20.73
C LYS A 104 -3.89 5.11 21.35
N GLY A 105 -4.47 6.29 21.09
CA GLY A 105 -4.00 7.56 21.63
C GLY A 105 -2.88 8.24 20.84
N ALA A 106 -2.37 7.65 19.74
CA ALA A 106 -1.29 8.22 18.95
C ALA A 106 -1.71 8.58 17.52
N PRO A 107 -1.35 9.77 16.98
CA PRO A 107 -1.53 10.11 15.58
C PRO A 107 -0.83 9.11 14.66
N SER A 108 -1.57 8.51 13.72
CA SER A 108 -1.09 7.38 12.94
C SER A 108 -1.61 7.35 11.52
N ILE A 109 -0.81 6.80 10.62
CA ILE A 109 -1.25 6.31 9.31
C ILE A 109 -1.63 4.83 9.43
N MET A 110 -2.78 4.46 8.90
CA MET A 110 -3.26 3.08 8.95
C MET A 110 -3.59 2.58 7.55
N ASP A 111 -3.19 1.35 7.25
CA ASP A 111 -3.28 0.77 5.92
C ASP A 111 -3.77 -0.67 5.97
N PHE A 112 -4.72 -1.01 5.12
CA PHE A 112 -5.31 -2.34 5.04
C PHE A 112 -4.58 -3.20 4.00
N LYS A 113 -4.32 -4.45 4.34
CA LYS A 113 -3.70 -5.37 3.39
C LYS A 113 -4.39 -6.73 3.38
N GLN A 114 -4.70 -7.18 2.18
CA GLN A 114 -5.11 -8.54 1.91
C GLN A 114 -3.89 -9.40 1.55
N THR A 115 -3.87 -10.64 1.99
CA THR A 115 -2.85 -11.60 1.59
C THR A 115 -3.43 -13.01 1.42
N ASN A 116 -2.78 -13.84 0.61
CA ASN A 116 -3.20 -15.23 0.46
C ASN A 116 -2.80 -16.12 1.65
N LYS A 117 -1.71 -15.77 2.33
CA LYS A 117 -1.17 -16.47 3.51
C LYS A 117 -0.53 -15.46 4.46
N PRO A 118 -0.45 -15.77 5.77
CA PRO A 118 0.25 -14.92 6.73
C PRO A 118 1.66 -14.58 6.27
N LYS A 119 2.10 -13.35 6.58
CA LYS A 119 3.43 -12.84 6.19
C LYS A 119 4.36 -12.75 7.39
N LYS A 120 5.66 -12.87 7.12
CA LYS A 120 6.71 -12.54 8.08
C LYS A 120 7.02 -11.04 8.01
N LYS A 121 7.53 -10.47 9.12
CA LYS A 121 7.87 -9.04 9.21
C LYS A 121 8.88 -8.61 8.13
N GLU A 122 9.81 -9.48 7.76
CA GLU A 122 10.83 -9.20 6.73
C GLU A 122 10.22 -9.02 5.31
N TRP A 123 9.00 -9.49 5.10
CA TRP A 123 8.33 -9.42 3.78
C TRP A 123 7.41 -8.21 3.61
N VAL A 124 7.29 -7.39 4.64
CA VAL A 124 6.38 -6.23 4.67
C VAL A 124 7.10 -4.89 4.68
N GLU A 125 8.42 -4.86 4.40
CA GLU A 125 9.22 -3.63 4.39
C GLU A 125 8.61 -2.55 3.47
N ASP A 126 8.19 -2.90 2.25
CA ASP A 126 7.56 -1.94 1.33
C ASP A 126 6.28 -1.29 1.92
N TYR A 127 5.59 -1.97 2.83
CA TYR A 127 4.41 -1.38 3.50
C TYR A 127 4.83 -0.36 4.56
N PHE A 128 5.94 -0.59 5.29
CA PHE A 128 6.50 0.40 6.18
C PHE A 128 6.99 1.65 5.43
N LEU A 129 7.60 1.46 4.24
CA LEU A 129 7.98 2.59 3.38
C LEU A 129 6.74 3.37 2.91
N GLN A 130 5.62 2.70 2.64
CA GLN A 130 4.36 3.33 2.29
C GLN A 130 3.79 4.16 3.46
N LEU A 131 3.81 3.62 4.68
CA LEU A 131 3.36 4.34 5.87
C LEU A 131 4.17 5.62 6.10
N VAL A 132 5.49 5.54 6.04
CA VAL A 132 6.38 6.71 6.19
C VAL A 132 6.14 7.74 5.09
N ALA A 133 5.98 7.31 3.83
CA ALA A 133 5.68 8.20 2.72
C ALA A 133 4.38 9.00 2.97
N TYR A 134 3.34 8.35 3.47
CA TYR A 134 2.09 9.02 3.77
C TYR A 134 2.18 9.91 5.01
N ALA A 135 2.90 9.47 6.05
CA ALA A 135 3.12 10.29 7.23
C ALA A 135 3.87 11.59 6.89
N GLU A 136 4.98 11.50 6.13
CA GLU A 136 5.73 12.68 5.68
C GLU A 136 4.88 13.61 4.81
N ALA A 137 4.08 13.06 3.88
CA ALA A 137 3.20 13.85 3.05
C ALA A 137 2.11 14.56 3.89
N HIS A 138 1.54 13.90 4.89
CA HIS A 138 0.57 14.50 5.80
C HIS A 138 1.21 15.56 6.70
N ASN A 139 2.40 15.25 7.25
CA ASN A 139 3.14 16.18 8.09
C ASN A 139 3.50 17.48 7.34
N GLU A 140 3.95 17.36 6.09
CA GLU A 140 4.32 18.50 5.25
C GLU A 140 3.11 19.39 4.92
N VAL A 141 1.97 18.79 4.56
CA VAL A 141 0.79 19.54 4.09
C VAL A 141 -0.02 20.12 5.26
N TYR A 142 -0.16 19.37 6.35
CA TYR A 142 -1.05 19.74 7.47
C TYR A 142 -0.28 20.21 8.72
N GLY A 143 1.05 20.20 8.71
CA GLY A 143 1.87 20.59 9.87
C GLY A 143 1.73 19.63 11.06
N SER A 144 1.34 18.38 10.82
CA SER A 144 1.25 17.34 11.85
C SER A 144 2.64 16.76 12.17
N ASN A 145 2.69 15.86 13.16
CA ASN A 145 3.91 15.14 13.52
C ASN A 145 3.60 13.66 13.72
N ILE A 146 3.09 13.02 12.65
CA ILE A 146 2.81 11.58 12.64
C ILE A 146 4.12 10.83 12.49
N LYS A 147 4.41 9.93 13.43
CA LYS A 147 5.59 9.04 13.42
C LYS A 147 5.23 7.58 13.68
N GLU A 148 3.95 7.28 13.76
CA GLU A 148 3.44 5.94 13.93
C GLU A 148 2.60 5.52 12.72
N GLY A 149 2.58 4.23 12.45
CA GLY A 149 1.73 3.68 11.42
C GLY A 149 1.44 2.20 11.64
N HIS A 150 0.30 1.76 11.12
CA HIS A 150 -0.20 0.41 11.37
C HIS A 150 -0.66 -0.24 10.07
N ILE A 151 -0.24 -1.48 9.87
CA ILE A 151 -0.68 -2.33 8.77
C ILE A 151 -1.62 -3.37 9.35
N PHE A 152 -2.89 -3.28 9.01
CA PHE A 152 -3.91 -4.26 9.40
C PHE A 152 -4.11 -5.25 8.26
N MET A 153 -3.59 -6.45 8.44
CA MET A 153 -3.53 -7.47 7.41
C MET A 153 -4.43 -8.65 7.75
N CYS A 154 -5.21 -9.10 6.77
CA CYS A 154 -5.95 -10.35 6.91
C CYS A 154 -5.62 -11.30 5.75
N SER A 155 -5.36 -12.57 6.07
CA SER A 155 -5.15 -13.60 5.06
C SER A 155 -6.46 -14.35 4.74
N ARG A 156 -6.47 -15.09 3.62
CA ARG A 156 -7.68 -15.82 3.16
C ARG A 156 -8.20 -16.87 4.14
N ASP A 157 -7.33 -17.40 4.99
CA ASP A 157 -7.68 -18.31 6.07
C ASP A 157 -8.13 -17.57 7.34
N LEU A 158 -8.45 -16.26 7.21
CA LEU A 158 -8.95 -15.38 8.25
C LEU A 158 -7.95 -15.16 9.41
N ASN A 159 -6.67 -15.33 9.16
CA ASN A 159 -5.63 -14.99 10.12
C ASN A 159 -5.36 -13.48 10.04
N TYR A 160 -5.64 -12.79 11.15
CA TYR A 160 -5.32 -11.37 11.31
C TYR A 160 -3.86 -11.22 11.74
N GLN A 161 -3.18 -10.24 11.18
CA GLN A 161 -1.84 -9.80 11.58
C GLN A 161 -1.80 -8.28 11.63
N GLN A 162 -1.10 -7.75 12.60
CA GLN A 162 -0.79 -6.33 12.70
C GLN A 162 0.72 -6.14 12.66
N PHE A 163 1.16 -5.14 11.88
CA PHE A 163 2.56 -4.73 11.86
C PHE A 163 2.62 -3.25 12.14
N ASP A 164 3.39 -2.89 13.16
CA ASP A 164 3.46 -1.52 13.66
C ASP A 164 4.79 -0.87 13.29
N LEU A 165 4.71 0.35 12.76
CA LEU A 165 5.80 1.28 12.61
C LEU A 165 5.86 2.12 13.89
N GLU A 166 6.83 1.84 14.73
CA GLU A 166 7.07 2.60 15.95
C GLU A 166 7.92 3.85 15.68
N PRO A 167 7.78 4.93 16.47
CA PRO A 167 8.58 6.15 16.34
C PRO A 167 10.09 5.89 16.31
N SER A 168 10.56 4.90 17.08
CA SER A 168 11.98 4.50 17.15
C SER A 168 12.56 3.98 15.83
N HIS A 169 11.70 3.48 14.93
CA HIS A 169 12.10 2.96 13.62
C HIS A 169 11.75 3.91 12.46
N TYR A 170 11.09 5.02 12.75
CA TYR A 170 10.58 5.93 11.72
C TYR A 170 11.70 6.47 10.82
N ASP A 171 12.76 7.04 11.42
CA ASP A 171 13.86 7.66 10.66
C ASP A 171 14.62 6.62 9.80
N TYR A 172 14.71 5.37 10.26
CA TYR A 172 15.30 4.27 9.48
C TYR A 172 14.50 3.99 8.19
N TYR A 173 13.17 3.91 8.29
CA TYR A 173 12.33 3.69 7.10
C TYR A 173 12.20 4.95 6.25
N LEU A 174 12.28 6.15 6.84
CA LEU A 174 12.32 7.41 6.10
C LEU A 174 13.56 7.49 5.20
N ASP A 175 14.75 7.18 5.73
CA ASP A 175 15.98 7.14 4.94
C ASP A 175 15.87 6.14 3.78
N LYS A 176 15.31 4.96 4.02
CA LYS A 176 15.06 3.98 2.96
C LYS A 176 14.05 4.47 1.91
N TRP A 177 12.98 5.12 2.35
CA TRP A 177 11.99 5.70 1.43
C TRP A 177 12.61 6.76 0.54
N LEU A 178 13.37 7.69 1.09
CA LEU A 178 14.03 8.75 0.31
C LEU A 178 15.02 8.17 -0.72
N LYS A 179 15.75 7.11 -0.38
CA LYS A 179 16.60 6.39 -1.34
C LYS A 179 15.78 5.76 -2.50
N ARG A 180 14.58 5.25 -2.22
CA ARG A 180 13.68 4.73 -3.27
C ARG A 180 13.13 5.86 -4.16
N VAL A 181 12.83 7.03 -3.60
CA VAL A 181 12.44 8.23 -4.34
C VAL A 181 13.57 8.66 -5.27
N GLU A 182 14.78 8.79 -4.75
CA GLU A 182 15.97 9.15 -5.56
C GLU A 182 16.22 8.16 -6.70
N GLN A 183 16.16 6.85 -6.41
CA GLN A 183 16.30 5.80 -7.41
C GLN A 183 15.25 5.92 -8.52
N PHE A 184 13.99 6.17 -8.16
CA PHE A 184 12.91 6.34 -9.11
C PHE A 184 13.17 7.50 -10.08
N TYR A 185 13.60 8.65 -9.57
CA TYR A 185 13.89 9.81 -10.41
C TYR A 185 15.11 9.60 -11.30
N LYS A 186 16.17 8.94 -10.80
CA LYS A 186 17.34 8.56 -11.63
C LYS A 186 16.92 7.65 -12.79
N LEU A 187 16.07 6.66 -12.56
CA LEU A 187 15.55 5.77 -13.61
C LEU A 187 14.71 6.54 -14.63
N SER A 188 13.89 7.51 -14.17
CA SER A 188 13.03 8.30 -15.03
C SER A 188 13.83 9.23 -15.95
N VAL A 189 14.90 9.87 -15.47
CA VAL A 189 15.78 10.72 -16.26
C VAL A 189 16.53 9.92 -17.33
N SER A 190 17.06 8.75 -16.98
CA SER A 190 17.72 7.86 -17.96
C SER A 190 16.79 7.43 -19.08
N TYR A 191 15.50 7.18 -18.77
CA TYR A 191 14.51 6.79 -19.78
C TYR A 191 14.13 7.93 -20.74
N THR A 192 14.07 9.17 -20.26
CA THR A 192 13.82 10.35 -21.13
C THR A 192 14.98 10.63 -22.06
N HIS A 193 16.22 10.46 -21.61
CA HIS A 193 17.40 10.60 -22.48
C HIS A 193 17.46 9.52 -23.57
N LEU A 194 17.13 8.27 -23.28
CA LEU A 194 17.09 7.20 -24.29
C LEU A 194 16.02 7.46 -25.36
N ARG A 195 14.82 7.91 -24.98
CA ARG A 195 13.77 8.28 -25.94
C ARG A 195 14.14 9.49 -26.80
N ALA A 196 14.81 10.50 -26.24
CA ALA A 196 15.29 11.64 -27.00
C ALA A 196 16.35 11.23 -28.05
N HIS A 197 17.20 10.26 -27.76
CA HIS A 197 18.15 9.70 -28.71
C HIS A 197 17.48 8.87 -29.82
N GLU A 198 16.47 8.07 -29.52
CA GLU A 198 15.72 7.30 -30.52
C GLU A 198 14.97 8.21 -31.50
N THR A 199 14.35 9.28 -31.00
CA THR A 199 13.65 10.25 -31.87
C THR A 199 14.60 11.07 -32.73
N SER A 200 15.83 11.33 -32.30
CA SER A 200 16.84 12.03 -33.12
C SER A 200 17.44 11.14 -34.21
N LEU A 201 17.55 9.85 -34.02
CA LEU A 201 18.02 8.87 -35.01
C LEU A 201 17.01 8.66 -36.16
N HIS A 202 15.71 8.81 -35.92
CA HIS A 202 14.68 8.74 -36.95
C HIS A 202 14.58 9.99 -37.84
N LEU A 203 15.21 11.13 -37.47
CA LEU A 203 15.20 12.37 -38.21
C LEU A 203 16.41 12.53 -39.18
N VAL A 204 17.37 11.60 -39.10
CA VAL A 204 18.61 11.67 -39.94
C VAL A 204 18.55 10.76 -41.19
N CYS A 205 17.48 9.96 -41.32
CA CYS A 205 17.27 9.11 -42.52
C CYS A 205 16.09 9.64 -43.39
N ARG A 206 16.28 10.82 -44.02
CA ARG A 206 15.54 11.28 -45.19
C ARG A 206 16.45 12.12 -46.09
#